data_eee82459322428230b0b801eeabbdfb1
#
_entry.id   eee82459322428230b0b801eeabbdfb1
#
_cell.length_a   1.000
_cell.length_b   1.000
_cell.length_c   1.000
_cell.angle_alpha   90.00
_cell.angle_beta   90.00
_cell.angle_gamma   90.00
#
_symmetry.space_group_name_H-M   'P 1'
#
loop_
_entity.id
_entity.type
_entity.pdbx_description
1 polymer ?
#
loop_
_entity_poly.entity_id
_entity_poly.type
_entity_poly.pdbx_seq_one_letter_code
_entity_poly.pdbx_strand_id
1 'polypeptide(L)'
;MKTSISTLLLGLCLAVAAHAVEPTPPTTKPGREMLGAIKGWTNQGDLKISLPVTKFVLNNGLTVLLVEDHAVPMVSYHTWYRVGSRDEYPGVTGAAHMLEHMMFKGAKKYDGKAFDRIFHENGITNNAFTTNDYTGFYENLPSSKLELVMDMEVDRMSSLSISPEDLKSEKEVVKEERRWRVDNNPMGLLRELMMGTMFKVHPYKWPVIGYMKDIENYDSEKLRFFYNTFYVPNNAVLVLVGDFKTSKVKSLIEDYYGKLPSKPLPERKYAQEPPQKVQQNAVLRKDVQNSSFVVAFQGPKQGEPDMYALDLAASILGSGTSSRLHKRLVYQKQVATSAYAYNYSLKDAGVFAVGVNMKPGLGTQDALDVVYNEIWKLRNQTVSDKELEKAKTQVIKDVVDNLKTMDGKARALAVNEIVTGSYESLFSDLEKYQAVTAEDIKKAADRYTQQTQRSIITLEPKAKKE
;
A
#
# COMPACT_ATOMS: atom_id res chain seq x y z
N MET A 1 -23.79 -5.73 18.85
CA MET A 1 -24.01 -5.48 17.42
C MET A 1 -22.67 -5.66 16.73
N LYS A 2 -22.59 -6.62 15.81
CA LYS A 2 -21.33 -6.99 15.16
C LYS A 2 -21.10 -6.06 13.97
N THR A 3 -20.20 -5.10 14.09
CA THR A 3 -19.70 -4.31 12.97
C THR A 3 -18.49 -5.00 12.39
N SER A 4 -18.66 -5.44 11.16
CA SER A 4 -17.62 -6.04 10.32
C SER A 4 -16.63 -4.97 9.90
N ILE A 5 -15.42 -4.97 10.45
CA ILE A 5 -14.32 -4.12 10.00
C ILE A 5 -13.61 -4.89 8.88
N SER A 6 -13.92 -4.53 7.63
CA SER A 6 -13.21 -5.06 6.46
C SER A 6 -11.87 -4.37 6.31
N THR A 7 -10.82 -5.14 6.50
CA THR A 7 -9.41 -4.73 6.38
C THR A 7 -9.01 -4.67 4.92
N LEU A 8 -8.72 -3.48 4.39
CA LEU A 8 -8.05 -3.32 3.10
C LEU A 8 -6.60 -2.90 3.34
N LEU A 9 -5.70 -3.87 3.22
CA LEU A 9 -4.27 -3.62 2.96
C LEU A 9 -4.11 -3.42 1.46
N LEU A 10 -3.82 -2.21 1.03
CA LEU A 10 -3.41 -1.89 -0.33
C LEU A 10 -2.09 -1.12 -0.33
N GLY A 11 -1.00 -1.87 -0.24
CA GLY A 11 0.06 -1.71 -1.22
C GLY A 11 -0.30 -2.65 -2.38
N LEU A 12 0.09 -2.36 -3.59
CA LEU A 12 -0.01 -3.29 -4.73
C LEU A 12 0.74 -4.59 -4.39
N CYS A 13 0.13 -5.45 -3.63
CA CYS A 13 0.62 -6.77 -3.27
C CYS A 13 -0.57 -7.70 -3.26
N LEU A 14 -0.64 -8.49 -4.30
CA LEU A 14 -1.33 -9.77 -4.48
C LEU A 14 -2.18 -10.25 -3.30
N ALA A 15 -3.48 -10.28 -3.54
CA ALA A 15 -4.46 -10.94 -2.70
C ALA A 15 -4.10 -12.42 -2.50
N VAL A 16 -3.84 -12.83 -1.27
CA VAL A 16 -3.89 -14.23 -0.85
C VAL A 16 -5.36 -14.57 -0.61
N ALA A 17 -5.91 -15.44 -1.46
CA ALA A 17 -7.28 -15.89 -1.39
C ALA A 17 -7.57 -16.61 -0.08
N ALA A 18 -8.46 -16.05 0.74
CA ALA A 18 -9.20 -16.78 1.76
C ALA A 18 -10.54 -17.22 1.16
N HIS A 19 -10.95 -18.46 1.42
CA HIS A 19 -12.11 -19.11 0.84
C HIS A 19 -13.39 -18.29 1.00
N ALA A 20 -14.03 -18.02 -0.11
CA ALA A 20 -15.30 -17.32 -0.22
C ALA A 20 -16.49 -18.27 -0.07
N VAL A 21 -17.49 -17.82 0.66
CA VAL A 21 -18.88 -18.24 0.49
C VAL A 21 -19.40 -17.44 -0.70
N GLU A 22 -19.92 -18.10 -1.73
CA GLU A 22 -20.47 -17.46 -2.93
C GLU A 22 -21.69 -16.61 -2.60
N PRO A 23 -21.70 -15.33 -3.01
CA PRO A 23 -22.94 -14.59 -3.16
C PRO A 23 -23.43 -14.70 -4.60
N THR A 24 -24.71 -14.98 -4.78
CA THR A 24 -25.42 -14.94 -6.05
C THR A 24 -25.24 -13.59 -6.76
N PRO A 25 -24.97 -13.57 -8.07
CA PRO A 25 -24.70 -12.33 -8.79
C PRO A 25 -25.98 -11.51 -9.03
N PRO A 26 -25.92 -10.18 -8.89
CA PRO A 26 -26.98 -9.31 -9.33
C PRO A 26 -27.02 -9.27 -10.87
N THR A 27 -28.20 -9.50 -11.43
CA THR A 27 -28.48 -9.42 -12.87
C THR A 27 -28.59 -7.95 -13.33
N THR A 28 -27.47 -7.27 -13.53
CA THR A 28 -27.43 -6.03 -14.30
C THR A 28 -26.30 -6.11 -15.32
N LYS A 29 -26.67 -5.95 -16.59
CA LYS A 29 -25.72 -5.96 -17.72
C LYS A 29 -24.77 -4.75 -17.60
N PRO A 30 -23.44 -4.93 -17.66
CA PRO A 30 -22.51 -3.81 -17.69
C PRO A 30 -22.65 -3.00 -18.98
N GLY A 31 -22.47 -1.69 -18.87
CA GLY A 31 -22.61 -0.76 -19.99
C GLY A 31 -21.75 -1.13 -21.21
N ARG A 32 -22.36 -1.04 -22.38
CA ARG A 32 -21.81 -1.51 -23.66
C ARG A 32 -20.51 -0.81 -24.13
N GLU A 33 -20.18 0.34 -23.58
CA GLU A 33 -19.05 1.16 -24.08
C GLU A 33 -17.68 0.72 -23.57
N MET A 34 -17.56 0.23 -22.33
CA MET A 34 -16.29 -0.30 -21.81
C MET A 34 -15.92 -1.67 -22.39
N LEU A 35 -16.89 -2.47 -22.82
CA LEU A 35 -16.65 -3.75 -23.48
C LEU A 35 -16.10 -3.58 -24.92
N GLY A 36 -16.27 -2.42 -25.54
CA GLY A 36 -15.69 -2.08 -26.84
C GLY A 36 -14.16 -1.99 -26.81
N ALA A 37 -13.59 -1.47 -25.73
CA ALA A 37 -12.15 -1.37 -25.54
C ALA A 37 -11.46 -2.72 -25.27
N ILE A 38 -12.20 -3.72 -24.75
CA ILE A 38 -11.66 -5.05 -24.42
C ILE A 38 -11.81 -6.05 -25.57
N LYS A 39 -12.71 -5.83 -26.52
CA LYS A 39 -12.97 -6.74 -27.65
C LYS A 39 -11.85 -6.82 -28.69
N GLY A 40 -10.85 -5.95 -28.67
CA GLY A 40 -9.73 -5.93 -29.58
C GLY A 40 -8.41 -6.49 -29.02
N TRP A 41 -8.43 -7.07 -27.82
CA TRP A 41 -7.19 -7.53 -27.19
C TRP A 41 -6.72 -8.87 -27.81
N THR A 42 -5.92 -8.75 -28.83
CA THR A 42 -4.95 -9.78 -29.24
C THR A 42 -3.62 -9.42 -28.61
N ASN A 43 -2.80 -10.39 -28.22
CA ASN A 43 -1.48 -10.26 -27.57
C ASN A 43 -0.44 -9.36 -28.28
N GLN A 44 -0.83 -8.50 -29.21
CA GLN A 44 0.04 -7.64 -30.02
C GLN A 44 -0.50 -6.20 -30.18
N GLY A 45 -1.47 -5.77 -29.39
CA GLY A 45 -2.01 -4.41 -29.47
C GLY A 45 -1.54 -3.54 -28.30
N ASP A 46 -1.05 -2.35 -28.58
CA ASP A 46 -0.70 -1.30 -27.63
C ASP A 46 -1.94 -0.94 -26.79
N LEU A 47 -2.08 -1.52 -25.59
CA LEU A 47 -3.13 -1.12 -24.65
C LEU A 47 -2.77 0.26 -24.13
N LYS A 48 -3.36 1.30 -24.68
CA LYS A 48 -3.26 2.67 -24.17
C LYS A 48 -4.42 2.93 -23.23
N ILE A 49 -4.13 3.12 -21.96
CA ILE A 49 -5.08 3.61 -20.96
C ILE A 49 -4.85 5.11 -20.82
N SER A 50 -5.92 5.90 -20.85
CA SER A 50 -5.89 7.32 -20.55
C SER A 50 -7.12 7.70 -19.73
N LEU A 51 -6.98 8.68 -18.87
CA LEU A 51 -8.08 9.31 -18.14
C LEU A 51 -8.03 10.81 -18.42
N PRO A 52 -9.19 11.46 -18.57
CA PRO A 52 -9.26 12.91 -18.79
C PRO A 52 -9.03 13.66 -17.48
N VAL A 53 -7.77 13.69 -17.02
CA VAL A 53 -7.38 14.32 -15.76
C VAL A 53 -7.18 15.81 -15.93
N THR A 54 -7.91 16.61 -15.14
CA THR A 54 -7.62 18.03 -14.97
C THR A 54 -6.73 18.22 -13.75
N LYS A 55 -5.47 18.62 -13.94
CA LYS A 55 -4.52 18.94 -12.86
C LYS A 55 -4.32 20.43 -12.72
N PHE A 56 -4.34 20.93 -11.49
CA PHE A 56 -3.92 22.29 -11.14
C PHE A 56 -3.35 22.34 -9.72
N VAL A 57 -2.66 23.43 -9.40
CA VAL A 57 -2.11 23.66 -8.06
C VAL A 57 -2.64 24.99 -7.55
N LEU A 58 -3.17 25.02 -6.34
CA LEU A 58 -3.60 26.26 -5.69
C LEU A 58 -2.41 27.12 -5.25
N ASN A 59 -2.64 28.41 -5.02
CA ASN A 59 -1.61 29.34 -4.54
C ASN A 59 -0.95 28.91 -3.23
N ASN A 60 -1.65 28.16 -2.40
CA ASN A 60 -1.11 27.58 -1.16
C ASN A 60 -0.38 26.25 -1.36
N GLY A 61 -0.19 25.78 -2.60
CA GLY A 61 0.56 24.59 -2.95
C GLY A 61 -0.24 23.28 -2.94
N LEU A 62 -1.55 23.29 -2.66
CA LEU A 62 -2.38 22.08 -2.77
C LEU A 62 -2.45 21.63 -4.22
N THR A 63 -2.02 20.40 -4.47
CA THR A 63 -2.15 19.75 -5.78
C THR A 63 -3.54 19.15 -5.91
N VAL A 64 -4.23 19.40 -7.02
CA VAL A 64 -5.59 18.90 -7.28
C VAL A 64 -5.62 18.11 -8.58
N LEU A 65 -6.25 16.94 -8.55
CA LEU A 65 -6.53 16.10 -9.71
C LEU A 65 -8.04 15.85 -9.79
N LEU A 66 -8.66 16.17 -10.90
CA LEU A 66 -10.11 15.98 -11.14
C LEU A 66 -10.32 15.06 -12.33
N VAL A 67 -11.22 14.10 -12.19
CA VAL A 67 -11.72 13.26 -13.30
C VAL A 67 -13.25 13.29 -13.26
N GLU A 68 -13.84 13.94 -14.25
CA GLU A 68 -15.30 14.00 -14.44
C GLU A 68 -15.80 12.67 -15.02
N ASP A 69 -16.71 11.99 -14.31
CA ASP A 69 -17.26 10.68 -14.67
C ASP A 69 -18.73 10.61 -14.22
N HIS A 70 -19.65 10.68 -15.18
CA HIS A 70 -21.11 10.73 -14.95
C HIS A 70 -21.79 9.35 -15.01
N ALA A 71 -21.03 8.25 -14.92
CA ALA A 71 -21.59 6.90 -15.03
C ALA A 71 -22.60 6.58 -13.91
N VAL A 72 -22.38 7.12 -12.72
CA VAL A 72 -23.28 7.03 -11.55
C VAL A 72 -23.22 8.33 -10.75
N PRO A 73 -24.30 8.73 -10.03
CA PRO A 73 -24.36 9.99 -9.27
C PRO A 73 -23.56 9.91 -7.96
N MET A 74 -22.30 9.56 -8.05
CA MET A 74 -21.37 9.37 -6.93
C MET A 74 -20.06 10.10 -7.18
N VAL A 75 -19.34 10.40 -6.11
CA VAL A 75 -17.98 10.94 -6.15
C VAL A 75 -17.10 10.12 -5.20
N SER A 76 -15.91 9.80 -5.64
CA SER A 76 -14.81 9.34 -4.78
C SER A 76 -13.91 10.53 -4.50
N TYR A 77 -13.83 10.93 -3.25
CA TYR A 77 -13.12 12.10 -2.74
C TYR A 77 -11.93 11.63 -1.93
N HIS A 78 -10.70 12.00 -2.31
CA HIS A 78 -9.47 11.53 -1.69
C HIS A 78 -8.59 12.71 -1.28
N THR A 79 -8.22 12.75 -0.01
CA THR A 79 -7.22 13.68 0.53
C THR A 79 -6.00 12.90 0.98
N TRP A 80 -4.87 13.09 0.29
CA TRP A 80 -3.65 12.35 0.58
C TRP A 80 -2.52 13.30 0.97
N TYR A 81 -1.76 12.91 1.99
CA TYR A 81 -0.61 13.69 2.47
C TYR A 81 0.68 12.96 2.17
N ARG A 82 1.69 13.73 1.71
CA ARG A 82 3.06 13.23 1.47
C ARG A 82 3.79 13.05 2.81
N VAL A 83 3.24 12.22 3.70
CA VAL A 83 3.79 11.90 5.03
C VAL A 83 3.38 10.50 5.42
N GLY A 84 4.34 9.73 5.90
CA GLY A 84 4.14 8.37 6.38
C GLY A 84 5.13 8.03 7.48
N SER A 85 5.28 6.74 7.80
CA SER A 85 6.15 6.33 8.91
C SER A 85 7.62 6.69 8.71
N ARG A 86 8.09 6.92 7.48
CA ARG A 86 9.47 7.34 7.24
C ARG A 86 9.77 8.76 7.73
N ASP A 87 8.75 9.61 7.89
CA ASP A 87 8.90 10.98 8.37
C ASP A 87 8.95 11.07 9.90
N GLU A 88 8.84 9.92 10.57
CA GLU A 88 8.91 9.79 12.02
C GLU A 88 10.36 9.68 12.51
N TYR A 89 10.52 9.74 13.83
CA TYR A 89 11.82 9.61 14.49
C TYR A 89 11.69 8.76 15.77
N PRO A 90 12.80 8.23 16.33
CA PRO A 90 12.77 7.45 17.56
C PRO A 90 12.06 8.17 18.72
N GLY A 91 11.11 7.49 19.36
CA GLY A 91 10.26 8.05 20.44
C GLY A 91 8.91 8.56 19.96
N VAL A 92 8.65 8.59 18.63
CA VAL A 92 7.37 8.94 18.02
C VAL A 92 7.00 8.03 16.83
N THR A 93 7.56 6.81 16.78
CA THR A 93 7.17 5.85 15.72
C THR A 93 5.69 5.50 15.86
N GLY A 94 4.96 5.46 14.73
CA GLY A 94 3.52 5.30 14.69
C GLY A 94 2.72 6.61 14.78
N ALA A 95 3.37 7.78 14.79
CA ALA A 95 2.68 9.07 14.88
C ALA A 95 1.80 9.35 13.66
N ALA A 96 2.24 9.00 12.46
CA ALA A 96 1.44 9.15 11.24
C ALA A 96 0.17 8.28 11.31
N HIS A 97 0.29 7.04 11.75
CA HIS A 97 -0.84 6.13 11.94
C HIS A 97 -1.76 6.57 13.09
N MET A 98 -1.21 7.05 14.21
CA MET A 98 -2.02 7.61 15.29
C MET A 98 -2.80 8.86 14.84
N LEU A 99 -2.22 9.70 14.00
CA LEU A 99 -2.93 10.84 13.42
C LEU A 99 -4.00 10.41 12.44
N GLU A 100 -3.80 9.32 11.69
CA GLU A 100 -4.87 8.71 10.91
C GLU A 100 -6.09 8.43 11.79
N HIS A 101 -5.92 7.79 12.96
CA HIS A 101 -6.98 7.53 13.91
C HIS A 101 -7.59 8.82 14.49
N MET A 102 -6.74 9.77 14.89
CA MET A 102 -7.19 11.03 15.46
C MET A 102 -8.01 11.88 14.48
N MET A 103 -7.81 11.73 13.18
CA MET A 103 -8.60 12.42 12.15
C MET A 103 -10.10 12.07 12.21
N PHE A 104 -10.48 10.97 12.83
CA PHE A 104 -11.88 10.57 13.06
C PHE A 104 -12.46 11.05 14.40
N LYS A 105 -11.64 11.72 15.24
CA LYS A 105 -12.11 12.28 16.53
C LYS A 105 -12.70 13.67 16.41
N GLY A 106 -12.69 14.23 15.20
CA GLY A 106 -13.31 15.51 14.89
C GLY A 106 -12.34 16.68 14.85
N ALA A 107 -12.91 17.82 14.50
CA ALA A 107 -12.24 19.09 14.35
C ALA A 107 -13.07 20.20 14.99
N LYS A 108 -12.71 21.47 14.76
CA LYS A 108 -13.34 22.60 15.42
C LYS A 108 -14.84 22.74 15.13
N LYS A 109 -15.25 22.52 13.88
CA LYS A 109 -16.64 22.67 13.43
C LYS A 109 -17.45 21.39 13.58
N TYR A 110 -16.82 20.25 13.32
CA TYR A 110 -17.44 18.94 13.39
C TYR A 110 -16.71 18.06 14.40
N ASP A 111 -17.34 17.78 15.53
CA ASP A 111 -16.81 16.80 16.49
C ASP A 111 -16.94 15.38 15.95
N GLY A 112 -16.26 14.40 16.57
CA GLY A 112 -16.24 13.04 16.07
C GLY A 112 -17.61 12.38 15.98
N LYS A 113 -18.52 12.69 16.90
CA LYS A 113 -19.91 12.15 16.86
C LYS A 113 -20.72 12.77 15.74
N ALA A 114 -20.55 14.07 15.51
CA ALA A 114 -21.18 14.76 14.38
C ALA A 114 -20.65 14.23 13.04
N PHE A 115 -19.33 13.99 12.94
CA PHE A 115 -18.69 13.44 11.76
C PHE A 115 -19.31 12.08 11.38
N ASP A 116 -19.31 11.12 12.30
CA ASP A 116 -19.86 9.77 12.06
C ASP A 116 -21.35 9.81 11.71
N ARG A 117 -22.13 10.62 12.48
CA ARG A 117 -23.57 10.76 12.23
C ARG A 117 -23.85 11.33 10.84
N ILE A 118 -23.17 12.42 10.44
CA ILE A 118 -23.38 13.06 9.14
C ILE A 118 -23.05 12.07 8.02
N PHE A 119 -21.98 11.33 8.14
CA PHE A 119 -21.61 10.35 7.12
C PHE A 119 -22.66 9.24 7.00
N HIS A 120 -23.10 8.69 8.13
CA HIS A 120 -24.12 7.64 8.13
C HIS A 120 -25.47 8.14 7.57
N GLU A 121 -25.94 9.31 8.00
CA GLU A 121 -27.22 9.89 7.54
C GLU A 121 -27.23 10.24 6.05
N ASN A 122 -26.06 10.52 5.47
CA ASN A 122 -25.94 10.92 4.06
C ASN A 122 -25.43 9.78 3.14
N GLY A 123 -25.32 8.56 3.64
CA GLY A 123 -24.88 7.40 2.84
C GLY A 123 -23.42 7.51 2.37
N ILE A 124 -22.57 8.21 3.13
CA ILE A 124 -21.16 8.39 2.86
C ILE A 124 -20.39 7.26 3.51
N THR A 125 -19.52 6.60 2.77
CA THR A 125 -18.57 5.62 3.30
C THR A 125 -17.17 6.24 3.30
N ASN A 126 -16.42 6.04 4.37
CA ASN A 126 -15.07 6.57 4.51
C ASN A 126 -14.11 5.53 5.06
N ASN A 127 -12.85 5.74 4.79
CA ASN A 127 -11.76 5.02 5.44
C ASN A 127 -10.46 5.81 5.27
N ALA A 128 -9.40 5.33 5.93
CA ALA A 128 -8.06 5.88 5.80
C ALA A 128 -7.01 4.76 5.84
N PHE A 129 -5.79 5.11 5.53
CA PHE A 129 -4.63 4.23 5.66
C PHE A 129 -3.34 5.04 5.74
N THR A 130 -2.38 4.49 6.45
CA THR A 130 -1.01 5.00 6.51
C THR A 130 -0.04 3.98 5.92
N THR A 131 0.93 4.47 5.17
CA THR A 131 2.04 3.68 4.62
C THR A 131 3.38 4.19 5.14
N ASN A 132 4.45 3.66 4.59
CA ASN A 132 5.78 4.20 4.87
C ASN A 132 5.97 5.62 4.30
N ASP A 133 5.34 5.94 3.17
CA ASP A 133 5.62 7.15 2.37
C ASP A 133 4.49 8.19 2.37
N TYR A 134 3.26 7.76 2.64
CA TYR A 134 2.08 8.63 2.57
C TYR A 134 0.94 8.14 3.46
N THR A 135 0.03 9.07 3.78
CA THR A 135 -1.24 8.80 4.48
C THR A 135 -2.39 9.29 3.60
N GLY A 136 -3.41 8.46 3.40
CA GLY A 136 -4.55 8.77 2.55
C GLY A 136 -5.87 8.62 3.30
N PHE A 137 -6.77 9.59 3.09
CA PHE A 137 -8.16 9.58 3.54
C PHE A 137 -9.04 9.56 2.30
N TYR A 138 -10.13 8.83 2.34
CA TYR A 138 -11.04 8.77 1.21
C TYR A 138 -12.49 8.55 1.64
N GLU A 139 -13.37 9.19 0.91
CA GLU A 139 -14.81 9.15 1.05
C GLU A 139 -15.45 8.79 -0.29
N ASN A 140 -16.44 7.88 -0.27
CA ASN A 140 -17.33 7.64 -1.39
C ASN A 140 -18.72 8.14 -1.02
N LEU A 141 -19.23 9.09 -1.81
CA LEU A 141 -20.40 9.89 -1.44
C LEU A 141 -21.33 10.15 -2.64
N PRO A 142 -22.64 10.36 -2.40
CA PRO A 142 -23.53 10.89 -3.43
C PRO A 142 -23.04 12.27 -3.90
N SER A 143 -23.06 12.54 -5.20
CA SER A 143 -22.57 13.80 -5.79
C SER A 143 -23.21 15.05 -5.20
N SER A 144 -24.45 14.96 -4.73
CA SER A 144 -25.16 16.05 -4.04
C SER A 144 -24.57 16.43 -2.67
N LYS A 145 -23.66 15.61 -2.11
CA LYS A 145 -23.04 15.82 -0.80
C LYS A 145 -21.59 16.30 -0.89
N LEU A 146 -21.10 16.56 -2.10
CA LEU A 146 -19.70 16.94 -2.34
C LEU A 146 -19.26 18.17 -1.55
N GLU A 147 -20.07 19.22 -1.53
CA GLU A 147 -19.74 20.46 -0.83
C GLU A 147 -19.72 20.28 0.70
N LEU A 148 -20.65 19.46 1.25
CA LEU A 148 -20.66 19.10 2.66
C LEU A 148 -19.38 18.38 3.09
N VAL A 149 -18.96 17.37 2.31
CA VAL A 149 -17.72 16.63 2.60
C VAL A 149 -16.51 17.54 2.46
N MET A 150 -16.47 18.41 1.46
CA MET A 150 -15.40 19.38 1.27
C MET A 150 -15.25 20.31 2.49
N ASP A 151 -16.36 20.80 3.03
CA ASP A 151 -16.35 21.64 4.24
C ASP A 151 -15.82 20.88 5.46
N MET A 152 -16.19 19.61 5.62
CA MET A 152 -15.70 18.75 6.68
C MET A 152 -14.20 18.44 6.56
N GLU A 153 -13.72 18.17 5.35
CA GLU A 153 -12.32 17.90 5.08
C GLU A 153 -11.41 19.11 5.29
N VAL A 154 -11.90 20.30 4.92
CA VAL A 154 -11.20 21.57 5.18
C VAL A 154 -11.10 21.84 6.67
N ASP A 155 -12.17 21.59 7.45
CA ASP A 155 -12.12 21.72 8.92
C ASP A 155 -11.09 20.73 9.52
N ARG A 156 -11.10 19.47 9.07
CA ARG A 156 -10.16 18.43 9.50
C ARG A 156 -8.69 18.75 9.14
N MET A 157 -8.46 19.33 7.98
CA MET A 157 -7.11 19.76 7.54
C MET A 157 -6.60 20.98 8.31
N SER A 158 -7.49 21.85 8.78
CA SER A 158 -7.09 23.14 9.38
C SER A 158 -7.12 23.18 10.89
N SER A 159 -7.98 22.38 11.53
CA SER A 159 -8.32 22.55 12.94
C SER A 159 -8.64 21.25 13.69
N LEU A 160 -7.91 20.19 13.36
CA LEU A 160 -8.04 18.87 13.99
C LEU A 160 -7.99 18.96 15.52
N SER A 161 -8.94 18.30 16.18
CA SER A 161 -8.90 18.12 17.62
C SER A 161 -7.92 17.03 18.02
N ILE A 162 -6.93 17.36 18.85
CA ILE A 162 -6.01 16.38 19.44
C ILE A 162 -6.05 16.61 20.95
N SER A 163 -7.18 16.23 21.56
CA SER A 163 -7.33 16.36 23.01
C SER A 163 -6.54 15.27 23.73
N PRO A 164 -6.03 15.52 24.96
CA PRO A 164 -5.39 14.48 25.76
C PRO A 164 -6.33 13.31 26.08
N GLU A 165 -7.62 13.56 26.20
CA GLU A 165 -8.64 12.55 26.52
C GLU A 165 -8.86 11.62 25.33
N ASP A 166 -9.11 12.17 24.11
CA ASP A 166 -9.27 11.39 22.89
C ASP A 166 -8.00 10.59 22.58
N LEU A 167 -6.83 11.22 22.72
CA LEU A 167 -5.56 10.53 22.50
C LEU A 167 -5.35 9.38 23.47
N LYS A 168 -5.70 9.56 24.76
CA LYS A 168 -5.60 8.48 25.76
C LYS A 168 -6.48 7.29 25.37
N SER A 169 -7.70 7.55 24.95
CA SER A 169 -8.62 6.51 24.47
C SER A 169 -8.09 5.83 23.22
N GLU A 170 -7.62 6.61 22.25
CA GLU A 170 -7.18 6.07 20.96
C GLU A 170 -5.86 5.29 21.04
N LYS A 171 -4.97 5.65 21.98
CA LYS A 171 -3.79 4.83 22.28
C LYS A 171 -4.16 3.39 22.64
N GLU A 172 -5.20 3.18 23.44
CA GLU A 172 -5.62 1.82 23.80
C GLU A 172 -6.13 1.06 22.56
N VAL A 173 -6.87 1.74 21.66
CA VAL A 173 -7.32 1.15 20.38
C VAL A 173 -6.13 0.75 19.51
N VAL A 174 -5.16 1.64 19.31
CA VAL A 174 -3.97 1.37 18.48
C VAL A 174 -3.08 0.29 19.11
N LYS A 175 -2.96 0.23 20.44
CA LYS A 175 -2.24 -0.84 21.14
C LYS A 175 -2.88 -2.20 20.91
N GLU A 176 -4.23 -2.30 20.97
CA GLU A 176 -4.95 -3.53 20.66
C GLU A 176 -4.80 -3.90 19.18
N GLU A 177 -4.86 -2.93 18.27
CA GLU A 177 -4.62 -3.16 16.85
C GLU A 177 -3.19 -3.69 16.60
N ARG A 178 -2.18 -3.13 17.27
CA ARG A 178 -0.81 -3.61 17.18
C ARG A 178 -0.69 -5.06 17.68
N ARG A 179 -1.33 -5.37 18.84
CA ARG A 179 -1.37 -6.75 19.35
C ARG A 179 -1.97 -7.69 18.32
N TRP A 180 -3.08 -7.30 17.72
CA TRP A 180 -3.79 -8.13 16.74
C TRP A 180 -3.05 -8.26 15.40
N ARG A 181 -2.55 -7.15 14.87
CA ARG A 181 -1.89 -7.13 13.53
C ARG A 181 -0.44 -7.58 13.54
N VAL A 182 0.26 -7.40 14.65
CA VAL A 182 1.71 -7.65 14.73
C VAL A 182 2.03 -8.65 15.82
N ASP A 183 1.79 -8.34 17.10
CA ASP A 183 2.38 -9.09 18.21
C ASP A 183 1.85 -10.52 18.31
N ASN A 184 0.58 -10.75 17.95
CA ASN A 184 -0.10 -12.04 17.92
C ASN A 184 -0.28 -12.61 16.50
N ASN A 185 0.27 -11.94 15.49
CA ASN A 185 0.16 -12.36 14.08
C ASN A 185 1.52 -12.82 13.54
N PRO A 186 1.67 -14.10 13.17
CA PRO A 186 2.94 -14.62 12.63
C PRO A 186 3.48 -13.82 11.45
N MET A 187 2.60 -13.41 10.53
CA MET A 187 3.00 -12.63 9.34
C MET A 187 3.39 -11.20 9.70
N GLY A 188 2.70 -10.59 10.68
CA GLY A 188 3.04 -9.27 11.22
C GLY A 188 4.42 -9.27 11.86
N LEU A 189 4.71 -10.28 12.69
CA LEU A 189 6.02 -10.47 13.32
C LEU A 189 7.14 -10.67 12.28
N LEU A 190 6.91 -11.53 11.27
CA LEU A 190 7.88 -11.75 10.19
C LEU A 190 8.15 -10.47 9.41
N ARG A 191 7.10 -9.68 9.08
CA ARG A 191 7.26 -8.43 8.36
C ARG A 191 8.04 -7.39 9.18
N GLU A 192 7.72 -7.21 10.46
CA GLU A 192 8.43 -6.27 11.34
C GLU A 192 9.91 -6.68 11.46
N LEU A 193 10.19 -7.96 11.71
CA LEU A 193 11.54 -8.48 11.80
C LEU A 193 12.30 -8.34 10.46
N MET A 194 11.62 -8.58 9.34
CA MET A 194 12.19 -8.42 8.00
C MET A 194 12.60 -6.98 7.76
N MET A 195 11.70 -6.02 7.95
CA MET A 195 11.99 -4.60 7.73
C MET A 195 13.12 -4.11 8.64
N GLY A 196 13.12 -4.48 9.92
CA GLY A 196 14.20 -4.17 10.85
C GLY A 196 15.54 -4.88 10.55
N THR A 197 15.51 -5.98 9.79
CA THR A 197 16.73 -6.67 9.31
C THR A 197 17.26 -6.03 8.03
N MET A 198 16.38 -5.70 7.09
CA MET A 198 16.72 -5.11 5.80
C MET A 198 17.19 -3.65 5.88
N PHE A 199 16.59 -2.88 6.80
CA PHE A 199 16.92 -1.48 7.00
C PHE A 199 17.54 -1.26 8.37
N LYS A 200 18.78 -0.77 8.41
CA LYS A 200 19.52 -0.48 9.67
C LYS A 200 19.53 1.01 10.00
N VAL A 201 19.61 1.83 8.98
CA VAL A 201 19.71 3.29 9.13
C VAL A 201 18.49 4.00 8.57
N HIS A 202 17.90 3.51 7.46
CA HIS A 202 16.74 4.14 6.86
C HIS A 202 15.48 3.98 7.76
N PRO A 203 14.61 4.99 7.84
CA PRO A 203 13.35 4.94 8.62
C PRO A 203 12.38 3.82 8.26
N TYR A 204 12.52 3.16 7.12
CA TYR A 204 11.72 1.98 6.79
C TYR A 204 11.90 0.80 7.75
N LYS A 205 12.86 0.88 8.68
CA LYS A 205 13.13 -0.16 9.68
C LYS A 205 12.03 -0.34 10.73
N TRP A 206 11.26 0.70 11.03
CA TRP A 206 10.18 0.58 12.00
C TRP A 206 8.81 0.32 11.34
N PRO A 207 7.91 -0.35 12.07
CA PRO A 207 6.58 -0.62 11.54
C PRO A 207 5.73 0.66 11.44
N VAL A 208 4.85 0.71 10.47
CA VAL A 208 3.93 1.85 10.25
C VAL A 208 3.06 2.11 11.51
N ILE A 209 2.62 1.05 12.18
CA ILE A 209 1.83 1.17 13.43
C ILE A 209 2.66 1.70 14.61
N GLY A 210 4.00 1.72 14.50
CA GLY A 210 4.92 2.14 15.54
C GLY A 210 5.29 1.02 16.53
N TYR A 211 6.33 1.26 17.32
CA TYR A 211 6.67 0.38 18.43
C TYR A 211 5.77 0.64 19.64
N MET A 212 5.39 -0.41 20.36
CA MET A 212 4.53 -0.31 21.55
C MET A 212 5.00 0.76 22.53
N LYS A 213 6.29 0.80 22.82
CA LYS A 213 6.92 1.79 23.70
C LYS A 213 6.66 3.23 23.26
N ASP A 214 6.71 3.49 21.96
CA ASP A 214 6.53 4.85 21.45
C ASP A 214 5.04 5.23 21.49
N ILE A 215 4.14 4.29 21.14
CA ILE A 215 2.68 4.47 21.24
C ILE A 215 2.27 4.84 22.68
N GLU A 216 2.89 4.22 23.67
CA GLU A 216 2.62 4.51 25.10
C GLU A 216 3.10 5.90 25.51
N ASN A 217 4.18 6.41 24.92
CA ASN A 217 4.92 7.55 25.45
C ASN A 217 4.73 8.88 24.70
N TYR A 218 4.14 8.93 23.50
CA TYR A 218 3.88 10.22 22.91
C TYR A 218 2.60 10.87 23.44
N ASP A 219 2.57 12.21 23.41
CA ASP A 219 1.53 13.07 23.96
C ASP A 219 0.86 13.91 22.86
N SER A 220 -0.16 14.67 23.24
CA SER A 220 -0.90 15.55 22.33
C SER A 220 0.00 16.64 21.72
N GLU A 221 1.04 17.09 22.40
CA GLU A 221 1.93 18.15 21.92
C GLU A 221 2.79 17.63 20.76
N LYS A 222 3.41 16.44 20.91
CA LYS A 222 4.19 15.80 19.84
C LYS A 222 3.34 15.50 18.62
N LEU A 223 2.12 14.97 18.80
CA LEU A 223 1.22 14.70 17.69
C LEU A 223 0.73 15.97 17.02
N ARG A 224 0.43 17.03 17.78
CA ARG A 224 0.05 18.34 17.24
C ARG A 224 1.21 18.96 16.44
N PHE A 225 2.44 18.82 16.92
CA PHE A 225 3.62 19.26 16.18
C PHE A 225 3.72 18.51 14.85
N PHE A 226 3.58 17.18 14.85
CA PHE A 226 3.63 16.36 13.63
C PHE A 226 2.49 16.72 12.66
N TYR A 227 1.25 16.85 13.15
CA TYR A 227 0.11 17.31 12.37
C TYR A 227 0.36 18.68 11.75
N ASN A 228 0.72 19.67 12.55
CA ASN A 228 0.96 21.02 12.10
C ASN A 228 2.09 21.14 11.06
N THR A 229 3.04 20.20 11.09
CA THR A 229 4.18 20.17 10.18
C THR A 229 3.80 19.54 8.83
N PHE A 230 3.06 18.44 8.84
CA PHE A 230 2.91 17.63 7.64
C PHE A 230 1.51 17.61 7.03
N TYR A 231 0.45 17.84 7.82
CA TYR A 231 -0.94 17.79 7.34
C TYR A 231 -1.40 19.19 6.89
N VAL A 232 -0.77 19.68 5.84
CA VAL A 232 -0.91 21.04 5.33
C VAL A 232 -1.13 21.02 3.81
N PRO A 233 -1.79 22.07 3.22
CA PRO A 233 -2.14 22.08 1.80
C PRO A 233 -0.96 21.80 0.86
N ASN A 234 0.18 22.45 1.07
CA ASN A 234 1.36 22.28 0.23
C ASN A 234 2.08 20.91 0.37
N ASN A 235 1.61 20.07 1.28
CA ASN A 235 2.03 18.66 1.41
C ASN A 235 0.93 17.68 1.00
N ALA A 236 -0.20 18.17 0.49
CA ALA A 236 -1.37 17.36 0.17
C ALA A 236 -1.62 17.24 -1.35
N VAL A 237 -2.32 16.17 -1.70
CA VAL A 237 -2.91 15.93 -3.02
C VAL A 237 -4.39 15.64 -2.81
N LEU A 238 -5.25 16.43 -3.44
CA LEU A 238 -6.68 16.23 -3.48
C LEU A 238 -7.05 15.59 -4.82
N VAL A 239 -7.73 14.45 -4.79
CA VAL A 239 -8.16 13.75 -6.00
C VAL A 239 -9.67 13.50 -5.93
N LEU A 240 -10.42 14.00 -6.90
CA LEU A 240 -11.84 13.74 -7.03
C LEU A 240 -12.12 13.03 -8.36
N VAL A 241 -12.87 11.95 -8.29
CA VAL A 241 -13.34 11.20 -9.46
C VAL A 241 -14.83 10.98 -9.32
N GLY A 242 -15.62 11.41 -10.31
CA GLY A 242 -17.06 11.11 -10.28
C GLY A 242 -17.95 12.16 -10.92
N ASP A 243 -19.22 12.13 -10.50
CA ASP A 243 -20.29 12.92 -11.08
C ASP A 243 -20.28 14.38 -10.56
N PHE A 244 -19.54 15.22 -11.26
CA PHE A 244 -19.49 16.66 -11.04
C PHE A 244 -19.09 17.39 -12.33
N LYS A 245 -19.29 18.71 -12.35
CA LYS A 245 -18.74 19.57 -13.39
C LYS A 245 -17.41 20.16 -12.91
N THR A 246 -16.35 19.90 -13.65
CA THR A 246 -14.97 20.31 -13.31
C THR A 246 -14.86 21.81 -13.02
N SER A 247 -15.49 22.67 -13.81
CA SER A 247 -15.48 24.12 -13.59
C SER A 247 -16.11 24.53 -12.25
N LYS A 248 -17.24 23.92 -11.87
CA LYS A 248 -17.91 24.19 -10.60
C LYS A 248 -17.06 23.72 -9.41
N VAL A 249 -16.54 22.51 -9.49
CA VAL A 249 -15.74 21.93 -8.39
C VAL A 249 -14.42 22.67 -8.22
N LYS A 250 -13.81 23.12 -9.31
CA LYS A 250 -12.60 23.94 -9.22
C LYS A 250 -12.86 25.22 -8.41
N SER A 251 -13.94 25.95 -8.68
CA SER A 251 -14.32 27.15 -7.91
C SER A 251 -14.58 26.83 -6.43
N LEU A 252 -15.28 25.73 -6.13
CA LEU A 252 -15.49 25.30 -4.74
C LEU A 252 -14.17 25.01 -4.04
N ILE A 253 -13.26 24.30 -4.68
CA ILE A 253 -11.93 24.01 -4.11
C ILE A 253 -11.13 25.30 -3.85
N GLU A 254 -11.18 26.26 -4.76
CA GLU A 254 -10.55 27.57 -4.58
C GLU A 254 -11.17 28.33 -3.39
N ASP A 255 -12.49 28.29 -3.23
CA ASP A 255 -13.21 28.95 -2.13
C ASP A 255 -12.95 28.32 -0.76
N TYR A 256 -12.88 27.00 -0.68
CA TYR A 256 -12.72 26.26 0.55
C TYR A 256 -11.23 26.09 0.94
N TYR A 257 -10.44 25.49 0.07
CA TYR A 257 -9.03 25.18 0.35
C TYR A 257 -8.09 26.37 0.11
N GLY A 258 -8.41 27.27 -0.81
CA GLY A 258 -7.55 28.41 -1.15
C GLY A 258 -7.29 29.37 0.01
N LYS A 259 -8.14 29.36 1.03
CA LYS A 259 -8.00 30.16 2.26
C LYS A 259 -7.05 29.55 3.29
N LEU A 260 -6.70 28.27 3.14
CA LEU A 260 -5.80 27.60 4.06
C LEU A 260 -4.35 28.07 3.83
N PRO A 261 -3.61 28.36 4.90
CA PRO A 261 -2.22 28.79 4.75
C PRO A 261 -1.31 27.63 4.37
N SER A 262 -0.36 27.88 3.49
CA SER A 262 0.80 27.00 3.32
C SER A 262 1.75 27.14 4.52
N LYS A 263 2.53 26.09 4.79
CA LYS A 263 3.56 26.12 5.85
C LYS A 263 4.91 25.64 5.30
N PRO A 264 6.03 26.16 5.79
CA PRO A 264 7.34 25.61 5.45
C PRO A 264 7.40 24.13 5.83
N LEU A 265 7.79 23.27 4.88
CA LEU A 265 8.05 21.87 5.14
C LEU A 265 9.52 21.68 5.52
N PRO A 266 9.83 20.80 6.49
CA PRO A 266 11.20 20.47 6.81
C PRO A 266 11.88 19.82 5.60
N GLU A 267 13.19 20.06 5.47
CA GLU A 267 14.00 19.35 4.50
C GLU A 267 14.06 17.86 4.89
N ARG A 268 13.67 16.98 3.97
CA ARG A 268 13.66 15.53 4.20
C ARG A 268 14.99 14.93 3.79
N LYS A 269 15.86 14.68 4.78
CA LYS A 269 17.13 14.00 4.59
C LYS A 269 17.09 12.66 5.30
N TYR A 270 16.83 11.60 4.54
CA TYR A 270 16.88 10.23 5.07
C TYR A 270 18.27 9.64 4.84
N ALA A 271 18.79 8.96 5.86
CA ALA A 271 20.02 8.19 5.71
C ALA A 271 19.79 7.07 4.68
N GLN A 272 20.63 7.02 3.67
CA GLN A 272 20.55 5.94 2.68
C GLN A 272 20.99 4.62 3.31
N GLU A 273 20.20 3.57 3.07
CA GLU A 273 20.57 2.23 3.51
C GLU A 273 21.79 1.75 2.74
N PRO A 274 22.89 1.36 3.41
CA PRO A 274 24.05 0.84 2.72
C PRO A 274 23.74 -0.51 2.05
N PRO A 275 24.39 -0.82 0.90
CA PRO A 275 24.22 -2.12 0.27
C PRO A 275 24.66 -3.27 1.19
N GLN A 276 23.83 -4.28 1.32
CA GLN A 276 24.15 -5.47 2.09
C GLN A 276 25.24 -6.30 1.39
N LYS A 277 26.32 -6.62 2.12
CA LYS A 277 27.50 -7.33 1.59
C LYS A 277 27.66 -8.75 2.10
N VAL A 278 26.93 -9.12 3.15
CA VAL A 278 26.96 -10.44 3.77
C VAL A 278 25.55 -10.90 4.10
N GLN A 279 25.31 -12.20 3.97
CA GLN A 279 24.04 -12.80 4.36
C GLN A 279 23.72 -12.49 5.82
N GLN A 280 22.47 -12.15 6.08
CA GLN A 280 21.96 -11.98 7.43
C GLN A 280 20.95 -13.08 7.76
N ASN A 281 20.90 -13.47 9.03
CA ASN A 281 19.92 -14.41 9.55
C ASN A 281 19.27 -13.80 10.79
N ALA A 282 17.93 -13.85 10.84
CA ALA A 282 17.16 -13.44 12.00
C ALA A 282 16.13 -14.53 12.33
N VAL A 283 16.15 -15.00 13.57
CA VAL A 283 15.23 -16.05 14.03
C VAL A 283 14.41 -15.52 15.20
N LEU A 284 13.10 -15.62 15.09
CA LEU A 284 12.16 -15.32 16.14
C LEU A 284 11.45 -16.58 16.59
N ARG A 285 11.48 -16.89 17.89
CA ARG A 285 10.75 -18.02 18.48
C ARG A 285 9.54 -17.53 19.24
N LYS A 286 8.35 -17.93 18.83
CA LYS A 286 7.07 -17.53 19.42
C LYS A 286 6.17 -18.76 19.60
N ASP A 287 5.08 -18.55 20.32
CA ASP A 287 4.02 -19.54 20.43
C ASP A 287 3.20 -19.56 19.15
N VAL A 288 3.69 -20.31 18.16
CA VAL A 288 3.08 -20.49 16.84
C VAL A 288 3.06 -21.99 16.52
N GLN A 289 2.09 -22.41 15.72
CA GLN A 289 1.95 -23.84 15.37
C GLN A 289 2.96 -24.28 14.31
N ASN A 290 3.27 -23.39 13.36
CA ASN A 290 4.06 -23.73 12.17
C ASN A 290 5.24 -22.77 12.04
N SER A 291 6.33 -23.28 11.50
CA SER A 291 7.43 -22.43 11.06
C SER A 291 7.01 -21.65 9.79
N SER A 292 7.53 -20.42 9.69
CA SER A 292 7.43 -19.62 8.47
C SER A 292 8.75 -18.89 8.25
N PHE A 293 9.11 -18.65 7.00
CA PHE A 293 10.32 -17.87 6.71
C PHE A 293 10.13 -16.94 5.51
N VAL A 294 10.98 -15.93 5.46
CA VAL A 294 11.13 -15.01 4.33
C VAL A 294 12.59 -14.94 3.94
N VAL A 295 12.89 -15.12 2.67
CA VAL A 295 14.18 -14.77 2.06
C VAL A 295 14.01 -13.43 1.39
N ALA A 296 14.69 -12.40 1.89
CA ALA A 296 14.55 -11.02 1.46
C ALA A 296 15.87 -10.43 0.94
N PHE A 297 15.76 -9.49 0.03
CA PHE A 297 16.86 -8.76 -0.60
C PHE A 297 16.51 -7.28 -0.66
N GLN A 298 17.50 -6.40 -0.60
CA GLN A 298 17.29 -4.99 -0.94
C GLN A 298 16.87 -4.90 -2.42
N GLY A 299 15.81 -4.16 -2.68
CA GLY A 299 15.22 -4.01 -4.01
C GLY A 299 15.31 -2.57 -4.53
N PRO A 300 14.93 -2.36 -5.80
CA PRO A 300 14.88 -1.04 -6.40
C PRO A 300 13.80 -0.18 -5.77
N LYS A 301 13.98 1.12 -5.81
CA LYS A 301 12.93 2.07 -5.44
C LYS A 301 11.87 2.18 -6.55
N GLN A 302 10.75 2.75 -6.20
CA GLN A 302 9.62 2.98 -7.11
C GLN A 302 10.07 3.78 -8.35
N GLY A 303 9.66 3.30 -9.54
CA GLY A 303 9.93 3.94 -10.81
C GLY A 303 11.30 3.61 -11.44
N GLU A 304 12.19 2.89 -10.75
CA GLU A 304 13.43 2.39 -11.36
C GLU A 304 13.14 1.28 -12.38
N PRO A 305 13.89 1.20 -13.47
CA PRO A 305 13.65 0.19 -14.54
C PRO A 305 13.61 -1.25 -14.04
N ASP A 306 14.51 -1.62 -13.11
CA ASP A 306 14.58 -2.98 -12.57
C ASP A 306 13.37 -3.35 -11.70
N MET A 307 12.58 -2.37 -11.22
CA MET A 307 11.34 -2.61 -10.48
C MET A 307 10.35 -3.42 -11.32
N TYR A 308 10.13 -3.04 -12.57
CA TYR A 308 9.17 -3.71 -13.46
C TYR A 308 9.56 -5.16 -13.72
N ALA A 309 10.85 -5.41 -13.91
CA ALA A 309 11.38 -6.76 -14.12
C ALA A 309 11.25 -7.63 -12.84
N LEU A 310 11.51 -7.06 -11.64
CA LEU A 310 11.37 -7.78 -10.38
C LEU A 310 9.91 -8.02 -9.98
N ASP A 311 8.98 -7.12 -10.34
CA ASP A 311 7.54 -7.36 -10.16
C ASP A 311 7.07 -8.57 -10.97
N LEU A 312 7.51 -8.66 -12.24
CA LEU A 312 7.21 -9.82 -13.07
C LEU A 312 7.90 -11.09 -12.57
N ALA A 313 9.15 -10.99 -12.09
CA ALA A 313 9.85 -12.10 -11.45
C ALA A 313 9.11 -12.61 -10.21
N ALA A 314 8.62 -11.71 -9.35
CA ALA A 314 7.82 -12.05 -8.18
C ALA A 314 6.50 -12.74 -8.57
N SER A 315 5.83 -12.24 -9.61
CA SER A 315 4.62 -12.86 -10.14
C SER A 315 4.88 -14.30 -10.64
N ILE A 316 5.95 -14.52 -11.39
CA ILE A 316 6.35 -15.86 -11.89
C ILE A 316 6.65 -16.80 -10.71
N LEU A 317 7.37 -16.32 -9.69
CA LEU A 317 7.73 -17.12 -8.52
C LEU A 317 6.54 -17.46 -7.66
N GLY A 318 5.68 -16.50 -7.31
CA GLY A 318 4.78 -16.62 -6.18
C GLY A 318 3.30 -16.31 -6.43
N SER A 319 2.89 -15.84 -7.66
CA SER A 319 1.50 -15.46 -7.88
C SER A 319 0.62 -16.61 -8.36
N GLY A 320 -0.34 -16.97 -7.51
CA GLY A 320 -1.36 -17.98 -7.81
C GLY A 320 -0.85 -19.40 -7.85
N THR A 321 -1.77 -20.35 -8.06
CA THR A 321 -1.51 -21.79 -7.99
C THR A 321 -0.59 -22.34 -9.08
N SER A 322 -0.44 -21.61 -10.18
CA SER A 322 0.44 -22.00 -11.29
C SER A 322 1.85 -21.40 -11.20
N SER A 323 2.17 -20.65 -10.13
CA SER A 323 3.51 -20.11 -9.86
C SER A 323 4.53 -21.21 -9.55
N ARG A 324 5.82 -20.90 -9.73
CA ARG A 324 6.89 -21.90 -9.54
C ARG A 324 6.92 -22.45 -8.13
N LEU A 325 6.87 -21.59 -7.13
CA LEU A 325 6.94 -21.97 -5.71
C LEU A 325 5.71 -22.75 -5.26
N HIS A 326 4.51 -22.32 -5.68
CA HIS A 326 3.28 -23.05 -5.33
C HIS A 326 3.32 -24.48 -5.88
N LYS A 327 3.67 -24.64 -7.16
CA LYS A 327 3.81 -25.98 -7.77
C LYS A 327 4.82 -26.85 -7.04
N ARG A 328 5.99 -26.30 -6.66
CA ARG A 328 7.05 -27.05 -6.03
C ARG A 328 6.77 -27.39 -4.58
N LEU A 329 6.40 -26.39 -3.77
CA LEU A 329 6.33 -26.51 -2.31
C LEU A 329 4.97 -26.97 -1.82
N VAL A 330 3.87 -26.48 -2.45
CA VAL A 330 2.51 -26.80 -1.99
C VAL A 330 1.98 -28.03 -2.67
N TYR A 331 2.11 -28.12 -4.01
CA TYR A 331 1.53 -29.23 -4.77
C TYR A 331 2.43 -30.48 -4.84
N GLN A 332 3.71 -30.35 -5.26
CA GLN A 332 4.61 -31.49 -5.47
C GLN A 332 5.22 -32.03 -4.17
N LYS A 333 5.96 -31.19 -3.44
CA LYS A 333 6.62 -31.61 -2.19
C LYS A 333 5.66 -31.66 -1.00
N GLN A 334 4.58 -30.91 -1.03
CA GLN A 334 3.58 -30.82 0.03
C GLN A 334 4.14 -30.45 1.42
N VAL A 335 5.24 -29.67 1.44
CA VAL A 335 5.90 -29.23 2.68
C VAL A 335 5.40 -27.86 3.18
N ALA A 336 4.72 -27.10 2.33
CA ALA A 336 4.20 -25.78 2.66
C ALA A 336 2.68 -25.72 2.55
N THR A 337 2.06 -24.83 3.32
CA THR A 337 0.64 -24.45 3.19
C THR A 337 0.47 -23.34 2.16
N SER A 338 1.46 -22.45 2.05
CA SER A 338 1.51 -21.39 1.05
C SER A 338 2.95 -20.98 0.76
N ALA A 339 3.17 -20.46 -0.44
CA ALA A 339 4.41 -19.81 -0.85
C ALA A 339 4.06 -18.60 -1.72
N TYR A 340 4.76 -17.50 -1.52
CA TYR A 340 4.52 -16.25 -2.21
C TYR A 340 5.83 -15.52 -2.48
N ALA A 341 5.81 -14.59 -3.43
CA ALA A 341 6.89 -13.66 -3.68
C ALA A 341 6.32 -12.28 -4.01
N TYR A 342 7.03 -11.24 -3.65
CA TYR A 342 6.67 -9.85 -3.97
C TYR A 342 7.89 -8.97 -4.08
N ASN A 343 7.77 -7.93 -4.86
CA ASN A 343 8.67 -6.80 -4.90
C ASN A 343 7.96 -5.60 -4.26
N TYR A 344 8.48 -5.10 -3.16
CA TYR A 344 7.90 -3.98 -2.42
C TYR A 344 8.78 -2.75 -2.62
N SER A 345 8.56 -2.07 -3.74
CA SER A 345 9.26 -0.84 -4.06
C SER A 345 8.61 0.34 -3.37
N LEU A 346 9.37 1.04 -2.56
CA LEU A 346 9.00 2.26 -1.85
C LEU A 346 9.73 3.46 -2.50
N LYS A 347 9.45 4.67 -2.03
CA LYS A 347 9.98 5.89 -2.64
C LYS A 347 11.52 6.00 -2.60
N ASP A 348 12.16 5.53 -1.53
CA ASP A 348 13.61 5.69 -1.31
C ASP A 348 14.39 4.38 -1.49
N ALA A 349 13.76 3.24 -1.30
CA ALA A 349 14.36 1.91 -1.42
C ALA A 349 13.26 0.85 -1.55
N GLY A 350 13.62 -0.41 -1.84
CA GLY A 350 12.68 -1.51 -1.93
C GLY A 350 13.17 -2.79 -1.26
N VAL A 351 12.29 -3.78 -1.22
CA VAL A 351 12.56 -5.16 -0.77
C VAL A 351 11.97 -6.15 -1.76
N PHE A 352 12.81 -7.01 -2.31
CA PHE A 352 12.34 -8.19 -3.03
C PHE A 352 12.32 -9.37 -2.06
N ALA A 353 11.19 -10.05 -1.91
CA ALA A 353 11.02 -11.07 -0.90
C ALA A 353 10.28 -12.32 -1.42
N VAL A 354 10.68 -13.47 -0.88
CA VAL A 354 10.05 -14.78 -1.07
C VAL A 354 9.71 -15.36 0.29
N GLY A 355 8.42 -15.60 0.54
CA GLY A 355 7.94 -16.14 1.81
C GLY A 355 7.32 -17.51 1.67
N VAL A 356 7.46 -18.34 2.71
CA VAL A 356 6.89 -19.69 2.78
C VAL A 356 6.31 -19.94 4.17
N ASN A 357 5.08 -20.42 4.21
CA ASN A 357 4.44 -20.94 5.42
C ASN A 357 4.50 -22.46 5.39
N MET A 358 5.21 -23.05 6.35
CA MET A 358 5.41 -24.51 6.42
C MET A 358 4.15 -25.23 6.91
N LYS A 359 4.03 -26.51 6.58
CA LYS A 359 3.07 -27.38 7.26
C LYS A 359 3.53 -27.70 8.68
N PRO A 360 2.60 -28.04 9.60
CA PRO A 360 2.94 -28.39 10.97
C PRO A 360 4.01 -29.49 11.08
N GLY A 361 4.94 -29.31 12.01
CA GLY A 361 5.97 -30.29 12.33
C GLY A 361 7.11 -30.39 11.32
N LEU A 362 7.12 -29.63 10.24
CA LEU A 362 8.18 -29.63 9.23
C LEU A 362 9.19 -28.52 9.46
N GLY A 363 10.47 -28.84 9.28
CA GLY A 363 11.57 -27.88 9.25
C GLY A 363 11.58 -27.06 7.97
N THR A 364 12.33 -25.98 7.98
CA THR A 364 12.37 -25.01 6.86
C THR A 364 13.37 -25.36 5.75
N GLN A 365 14.35 -26.26 6.01
CA GLN A 365 15.50 -26.45 5.13
C GLN A 365 15.12 -26.92 3.73
N ASP A 366 14.26 -27.94 3.60
CA ASP A 366 13.84 -28.45 2.29
C ASP A 366 13.10 -27.39 1.43
N ALA A 367 12.39 -26.47 2.10
CA ALA A 367 11.71 -25.39 1.41
C ALA A 367 12.69 -24.25 1.04
N LEU A 368 13.66 -23.95 1.91
CA LEU A 368 14.73 -22.98 1.62
C LEU A 368 15.55 -23.42 0.38
N ASP A 369 15.89 -24.70 0.28
CA ASP A 369 16.63 -25.23 -0.88
C ASP A 369 15.85 -25.08 -2.18
N VAL A 370 14.53 -25.26 -2.15
CA VAL A 370 13.67 -25.01 -3.31
C VAL A 370 13.66 -23.50 -3.66
N VAL A 371 13.50 -22.62 -2.66
CA VAL A 371 13.51 -21.16 -2.88
C VAL A 371 14.84 -20.72 -3.49
N TYR A 372 15.96 -21.18 -2.94
CA TYR A 372 17.29 -20.88 -3.47
C TYR A 372 17.48 -21.35 -4.91
N ASN A 373 17.00 -22.54 -5.23
CA ASN A 373 17.08 -23.09 -6.58
C ASN A 373 16.24 -22.28 -7.56
N GLU A 374 15.03 -21.87 -7.20
CA GLU A 374 14.19 -21.06 -8.11
C GLU A 374 14.74 -19.63 -8.28
N ILE A 375 15.33 -19.01 -7.25
CA ILE A 375 16.05 -17.74 -7.34
C ILE A 375 17.30 -17.90 -8.23
N TRP A 376 18.07 -19.00 -8.04
CA TRP A 376 19.23 -19.30 -8.87
C TRP A 376 18.84 -19.42 -10.36
N LYS A 377 17.72 -20.09 -10.66
CA LYS A 377 17.21 -20.19 -12.03
C LYS A 377 16.87 -18.84 -12.63
N LEU A 378 16.21 -17.94 -11.89
CA LEU A 378 15.91 -16.59 -12.35
C LEU A 378 17.19 -15.82 -12.71
N ARG A 379 18.27 -16.01 -11.96
CA ARG A 379 19.56 -15.35 -12.20
C ARG A 379 20.33 -15.91 -13.40
N ASN A 380 20.22 -17.20 -13.66
CA ASN A 380 21.08 -17.91 -14.61
C ASN A 380 20.38 -18.37 -15.89
N GLN A 381 19.05 -18.36 -15.89
CA GLN A 381 18.23 -18.82 -17.01
C GLN A 381 17.15 -17.79 -17.31
N THR A 382 16.83 -17.60 -18.56
CA THR A 382 15.66 -16.79 -18.95
C THR A 382 14.37 -17.53 -18.60
N VAL A 383 13.35 -16.76 -18.19
CA VAL A 383 12.00 -17.29 -18.03
C VAL A 383 11.42 -17.66 -19.40
N SER A 384 10.49 -18.62 -19.44
CA SER A 384 9.81 -18.95 -20.69
C SER A 384 8.87 -17.82 -21.14
N ASP A 385 8.65 -17.70 -22.45
CA ASP A 385 7.70 -16.73 -23.01
C ASP A 385 6.30 -16.88 -22.38
N LYS A 386 5.87 -18.11 -22.13
CA LYS A 386 4.59 -18.39 -21.48
C LYS A 386 4.51 -17.85 -20.06
N GLU A 387 5.57 -17.92 -19.27
CA GLU A 387 5.64 -17.35 -17.92
C GLU A 387 5.65 -15.83 -17.97
N LEU A 388 6.43 -15.25 -18.88
CA LEU A 388 6.52 -13.80 -19.06
C LEU A 388 5.19 -13.21 -19.49
N GLU A 389 4.57 -13.74 -20.54
CA GLU A 389 3.27 -13.26 -21.04
C GLU A 389 2.17 -13.39 -19.99
N LYS A 390 2.15 -14.49 -19.24
CA LYS A 390 1.21 -14.65 -18.12
C LYS A 390 1.41 -13.58 -17.05
N ALA A 391 2.67 -13.31 -16.65
CA ALA A 391 2.97 -12.32 -15.62
C ALA A 391 2.57 -10.91 -16.07
N LYS A 392 2.89 -10.52 -17.32
CA LYS A 392 2.47 -9.26 -17.94
C LYS A 392 0.95 -9.12 -17.96
N THR A 393 0.25 -10.16 -18.42
CA THR A 393 -1.22 -10.19 -18.47
C THR A 393 -1.83 -9.99 -17.08
N GLN A 394 -1.25 -10.60 -16.04
CA GLN A 394 -1.75 -10.45 -14.68
C GLN A 394 -1.59 -9.01 -14.18
N VAL A 395 -0.43 -8.39 -14.38
CA VAL A 395 -0.20 -7.00 -13.98
C VAL A 395 -1.16 -6.05 -14.70
N ILE A 396 -1.31 -6.21 -16.02
CA ILE A 396 -2.23 -5.38 -16.82
C ILE A 396 -3.66 -5.56 -16.33
N LYS A 397 -4.08 -6.81 -16.09
CA LYS A 397 -5.41 -7.11 -15.56
C LYS A 397 -5.63 -6.40 -14.23
N ASP A 398 -4.69 -6.46 -13.31
CA ASP A 398 -4.82 -5.87 -11.98
C ASP A 398 -4.92 -4.33 -12.06
N VAL A 399 -4.16 -3.69 -12.95
CA VAL A 399 -4.28 -2.24 -13.21
C VAL A 399 -5.66 -1.91 -13.80
N VAL A 400 -6.11 -2.64 -14.82
CA VAL A 400 -7.42 -2.42 -15.45
C VAL A 400 -8.57 -2.62 -14.45
N ASP A 401 -8.50 -3.68 -13.62
CA ASP A 401 -9.52 -3.96 -12.63
C ASP A 401 -9.61 -2.84 -11.56
N ASN A 402 -8.48 -2.31 -11.13
CA ASN A 402 -8.43 -1.16 -10.22
C ASN A 402 -9.05 0.11 -10.84
N LEU A 403 -8.84 0.35 -12.13
CA LEU A 403 -9.36 1.53 -12.82
C LEU A 403 -10.86 1.44 -13.19
N LYS A 404 -11.54 0.33 -12.89
CA LYS A 404 -13.00 0.19 -13.13
C LYS A 404 -13.85 1.00 -12.17
N THR A 405 -13.36 1.31 -10.98
CA THR A 405 -14.09 2.05 -9.95
C THR A 405 -13.59 3.49 -9.82
N MET A 406 -14.44 4.41 -9.37
CA MET A 406 -14.04 5.79 -9.08
C MET A 406 -12.95 5.83 -8.00
N ASP A 407 -13.12 5.06 -6.90
CA ASP A 407 -12.12 4.92 -5.84
C ASP A 407 -10.79 4.38 -6.39
N GLY A 408 -10.81 3.34 -7.21
CA GLY A 408 -9.60 2.80 -7.82
C GLY A 408 -8.87 3.77 -8.73
N LYS A 409 -9.62 4.56 -9.55
CA LYS A 409 -9.05 5.65 -10.37
C LYS A 409 -8.42 6.72 -9.49
N ALA A 410 -9.14 7.20 -8.47
CA ALA A 410 -8.65 8.23 -7.56
C ALA A 410 -7.38 7.77 -6.82
N ARG A 411 -7.38 6.54 -6.30
CA ARG A 411 -6.25 5.92 -5.61
C ARG A 411 -5.03 5.78 -6.53
N ALA A 412 -5.21 5.28 -7.74
CA ALA A 412 -4.12 5.11 -8.71
C ALA A 412 -3.47 6.46 -9.07
N LEU A 413 -4.29 7.49 -9.31
CA LEU A 413 -3.80 8.85 -9.60
C LEU A 413 -3.04 9.44 -8.41
N ALA A 414 -3.59 9.31 -7.19
CA ALA A 414 -2.98 9.84 -5.96
C ALA A 414 -1.63 9.19 -5.65
N VAL A 415 -1.54 7.84 -5.72
CA VAL A 415 -0.28 7.11 -5.47
C VAL A 415 0.79 7.57 -6.44
N ASN A 416 0.49 7.61 -7.73
CA ASN A 416 1.47 8.02 -8.74
C ASN A 416 1.92 9.47 -8.54
N GLU A 417 0.99 10.41 -8.29
CA GLU A 417 1.33 11.82 -8.03
C GLU A 417 2.22 11.98 -6.79
N ILE A 418 1.99 11.20 -5.74
CA ILE A 418 2.77 11.29 -4.49
C ILE A 418 4.14 10.64 -4.61
N VAL A 419 4.20 9.43 -5.17
CA VAL A 419 5.41 8.63 -5.13
C VAL A 419 6.39 9.03 -6.23
N THR A 420 5.90 9.21 -7.46
CA THR A 420 6.73 9.53 -8.63
C THR A 420 6.79 11.04 -8.94
N GLY A 421 5.87 11.83 -8.37
CA GLY A 421 5.74 13.26 -8.65
C GLY A 421 4.83 13.60 -9.84
N SER A 422 4.31 12.60 -10.55
CA SER A 422 3.35 12.79 -11.64
C SER A 422 2.36 11.63 -11.72
N TYR A 423 1.07 11.95 -11.76
CA TYR A 423 0.02 10.96 -12.02
C TYR A 423 0.17 10.28 -13.39
N GLU A 424 0.86 10.90 -14.34
CA GLU A 424 1.07 10.39 -15.70
C GLU A 424 1.91 9.10 -15.71
N SER A 425 2.71 8.86 -14.66
CA SER A 425 3.45 7.61 -14.50
C SER A 425 2.53 6.39 -14.48
N LEU A 426 1.28 6.51 -14.01
CA LEU A 426 0.27 5.45 -14.10
C LEU A 426 0.12 4.89 -15.52
N PHE A 427 0.16 5.76 -16.52
CA PHE A 427 -0.02 5.36 -17.93
C PHE A 427 1.26 4.84 -18.54
N SER A 428 2.39 5.51 -18.28
CA SER A 428 3.70 5.10 -18.81
C SER A 428 4.22 3.80 -18.20
N ASP A 429 3.80 3.45 -16.97
CA ASP A 429 4.25 2.22 -16.30
C ASP A 429 3.71 0.96 -16.99
N LEU A 430 2.51 1.01 -17.58
CA LEU A 430 1.99 -0.10 -18.38
C LEU A 430 2.87 -0.41 -19.59
N GLU A 431 3.32 0.63 -20.30
CA GLU A 431 4.23 0.48 -21.43
C GLU A 431 5.57 -0.13 -20.98
N LYS A 432 6.08 0.29 -19.81
CA LYS A 432 7.31 -0.27 -19.24
C LYS A 432 7.17 -1.74 -18.87
N TYR A 433 6.04 -2.16 -18.25
CA TYR A 433 5.78 -3.60 -18.02
C TYR A 433 5.71 -4.39 -19.31
N GLN A 434 5.06 -3.86 -20.35
CA GLN A 434 4.98 -4.51 -21.66
C GLN A 434 6.36 -4.66 -22.32
N ALA A 435 7.23 -3.67 -22.15
CA ALA A 435 8.58 -3.67 -22.73
C ALA A 435 9.56 -4.64 -22.04
N VAL A 436 9.30 -5.10 -20.81
CA VAL A 436 10.20 -6.02 -20.10
C VAL A 436 10.42 -7.31 -20.91
N THR A 437 11.67 -7.70 -21.05
CA THR A 437 12.08 -8.96 -21.70
C THR A 437 12.45 -10.03 -20.67
N ALA A 438 12.55 -11.28 -21.11
CA ALA A 438 13.03 -12.38 -20.25
C ALA A 438 14.49 -12.14 -19.80
N GLU A 439 15.29 -11.47 -20.62
CA GLU A 439 16.66 -11.11 -20.28
C GLU A 439 16.73 -9.97 -19.24
N ASP A 440 15.78 -9.02 -19.26
CA ASP A 440 15.70 -7.98 -18.22
C ASP A 440 15.37 -8.58 -16.85
N ILE A 441 14.46 -9.55 -16.79
CA ILE A 441 14.15 -10.30 -15.55
C ILE A 441 15.41 -10.98 -15.03
N LYS A 442 16.16 -11.67 -15.88
CA LYS A 442 17.40 -12.36 -15.51
C LYS A 442 18.46 -11.38 -15.00
N LYS A 443 18.68 -10.25 -15.69
CA LYS A 443 19.62 -9.20 -15.28
C LYS A 443 19.24 -8.57 -13.94
N ALA A 444 17.96 -8.24 -13.74
CA ALA A 444 17.47 -7.69 -12.49
C ALA A 444 17.62 -8.72 -11.35
N ALA A 445 17.23 -9.97 -11.58
CA ALA A 445 17.40 -11.04 -10.60
C ALA A 445 18.88 -11.22 -10.23
N ASP A 446 19.81 -11.20 -11.20
CA ASP A 446 21.25 -11.33 -10.90
C ASP A 446 21.77 -10.14 -10.10
N ARG A 447 21.34 -8.91 -10.40
CA ARG A 447 21.77 -7.69 -9.68
C ARG A 447 21.31 -7.69 -8.23
N TYR A 448 20.06 -8.07 -7.96
CA TYR A 448 19.42 -7.85 -6.65
C TYR A 448 19.36 -9.10 -5.76
N THR A 449 19.55 -10.31 -6.28
CA THR A 449 19.33 -11.54 -5.51
C THR A 449 20.60 -12.36 -5.31
N GLN A 450 21.75 -11.70 -5.15
CA GLN A 450 23.02 -12.37 -4.87
C GLN A 450 23.01 -13.05 -3.49
N GLN A 451 23.70 -14.17 -3.37
CA GLN A 451 23.74 -14.95 -2.12
C GLN A 451 24.20 -14.13 -0.91
N THR A 452 25.18 -13.25 -1.11
CA THR A 452 25.71 -12.37 -0.07
C THR A 452 24.74 -11.25 0.35
N GLN A 453 23.77 -10.92 -0.49
CA GLN A 453 22.80 -9.84 -0.25
C GLN A 453 21.50 -10.35 0.39
N ARG A 454 21.36 -11.65 0.60
CA ARG A 454 20.11 -12.21 1.15
C ARG A 454 20.04 -12.06 2.66
N SER A 455 18.83 -11.85 3.15
CA SER A 455 18.47 -11.96 4.56
C SER A 455 17.45 -13.09 4.70
N ILE A 456 17.67 -13.98 5.68
CA ILE A 456 16.77 -15.08 5.99
C ILE A 456 16.12 -14.77 7.33
N ILE A 457 14.83 -14.56 7.31
CA ILE A 457 14.03 -14.22 8.46
C ILE A 457 13.13 -15.43 8.76
N THR A 458 13.27 -16.05 9.92
CA THR A 458 12.54 -17.25 10.29
C THR A 458 11.73 -17.02 11.57
N LEU A 459 10.47 -17.43 11.53
CA LEU A 459 9.61 -17.57 12.69
C LEU A 459 9.46 -19.07 12.99
N GLU A 460 9.84 -19.46 14.20
CA GLU A 460 9.81 -20.85 14.68
C GLU A 460 8.90 -21.01 15.90
N PRO A 461 8.25 -22.16 16.05
CA PRO A 461 7.62 -22.53 17.31
C PRO A 461 8.64 -22.49 18.47
N LYS A 462 8.21 -22.03 19.63
CA LYS A 462 8.99 -22.24 20.86
C LYS A 462 9.11 -23.74 21.13
N ALA A 463 10.27 -24.19 21.58
CA ALA A 463 10.41 -25.53 22.10
C ALA A 463 9.33 -25.77 23.19
N LYS A 464 8.59 -26.87 23.09
CA LYS A 464 7.70 -27.26 24.18
C LYS A 464 8.58 -27.43 25.43
N LYS A 465 8.23 -26.72 26.50
CA LYS A 465 8.81 -27.09 27.81
C LYS A 465 8.31 -28.51 28.13
N GLU A 466 9.22 -29.42 28.20
CA GLU A 466 8.97 -30.77 28.79
C GLU A 466 8.50 -30.62 30.25
#